data_379bc82956ef5a0dbbc7b314317c7d06
#
_entry.id   379bc82956ef5a0dbbc7b314317c7d06
#
_cell.length_a   1.000
_cell.length_b   1.000
_cell.length_c   1.000
_cell.angle_alpha   90.00
_cell.angle_beta   90.00
_cell.angle_gamma   90.00
#
_symmetry.space_group_name_H-M   'P 1'
#
loop_
_entity.id
_entity.type
_entity.pdbx_description
1 polymer ?
#
loop_
_entity_poly.entity_id
_entity_poly.type
_entity_poly.pdbx_seq_one_letter_code
_entity_poly.pdbx_strand_id
1 'polypeptide(L)'
;MRASVVLSLWLALAVAACSKAPDQRTYSLQGQVQSLDTPRKLVTVKHEEIKGFMPAMTMPYEVADPKALDALAPGDLIDAKLVVFSNGAHLVEIRKVGTAPLEKPPAEVPNPPAASSGFELLRPGEAVPDGKFLDQDGKRRGFGSFKGSPVAMTFIYTRCPLPTFCPLMDRHFASLQKSLKADPALKNVKLVTVSFDPVTDTPAVLKKHAASLEADPARWTFLTGDRDDVDQFAARFGVSVGRALDDAREITHNLRTAIIGADGKLVKVYTGNDWSPDQLLADLKKLE
;
A
#
# COMPACT_ATOMS: atom_id res chain seq x y z
N MET A 1 -45.28 -40.01 -55.91
CA MET A 1 -44.53 -40.13 -54.67
C MET A 1 -43.28 -39.27 -54.81
N ARG A 2 -43.29 -38.07 -54.19
CA ARG A 2 -42.15 -37.11 -54.20
C ARG A 2 -41.78 -36.83 -52.78
N ALA A 3 -40.63 -37.30 -52.37
CA ALA A 3 -40.06 -37.06 -51.05
C ALA A 3 -39.31 -35.71 -51.01
N SER A 4 -39.77 -34.78 -50.17
CA SER A 4 -39.11 -33.49 -49.91
C SER A 4 -38.13 -33.65 -48.79
N VAL A 5 -36.86 -33.49 -49.07
CA VAL A 5 -35.79 -33.44 -48.04
C VAL A 5 -35.70 -32.01 -47.53
N VAL A 6 -36.03 -31.78 -46.26
CA VAL A 6 -35.84 -30.49 -45.57
C VAL A 6 -34.45 -30.48 -44.95
N LEU A 7 -33.59 -29.66 -45.52
CA LEU A 7 -32.21 -29.44 -45.02
C LEU A 7 -32.23 -28.34 -43.94
N SER A 8 -32.16 -28.74 -42.68
CA SER A 8 -32.11 -27.80 -41.54
C SER A 8 -30.69 -27.26 -41.36
N LEU A 9 -30.49 -25.99 -41.72
CA LEU A 9 -29.24 -25.27 -41.57
C LEU A 9 -29.11 -24.74 -40.14
N TRP A 10 -28.30 -25.39 -39.32
CA TRP A 10 -27.95 -24.91 -37.99
C TRP A 10 -26.90 -23.80 -38.11
N LEU A 11 -27.32 -22.57 -37.88
CA LEU A 11 -26.43 -21.40 -37.80
C LEU A 11 -25.84 -21.34 -36.39
N ALA A 12 -24.60 -21.81 -36.22
CA ALA A 12 -23.84 -21.68 -34.96
C ALA A 12 -23.41 -20.22 -34.81
N LEU A 13 -24.06 -19.49 -33.90
CA LEU A 13 -23.67 -18.16 -33.47
C LEU A 13 -22.45 -18.30 -32.58
N ALA A 14 -21.25 -18.06 -33.10
CA ALA A 14 -20.03 -17.93 -32.31
C ALA A 14 -20.07 -16.58 -31.57
N VAL A 15 -20.45 -16.61 -30.30
CA VAL A 15 -20.32 -15.46 -29.41
C VAL A 15 -18.84 -15.32 -29.06
N ALA A 16 -18.15 -14.42 -29.78
CA ALA A 16 -16.82 -13.98 -29.44
C ALA A 16 -16.91 -13.16 -28.14
N ALA A 17 -16.69 -13.80 -27.00
CA ALA A 17 -16.49 -13.11 -25.72
C ALA A 17 -15.15 -12.34 -25.79
N CYS A 18 -15.22 -11.06 -26.12
CA CYS A 18 -14.10 -10.14 -25.92
C CYS A 18 -13.88 -10.02 -24.40
N SER A 19 -13.07 -10.89 -23.82
CA SER A 19 -12.49 -10.65 -22.50
C SER A 19 -11.52 -9.47 -22.65
N LYS A 20 -11.89 -8.32 -22.08
CA LYS A 20 -11.00 -7.18 -21.96
C LYS A 20 -9.76 -7.67 -21.21
N ALA A 21 -8.61 -7.73 -21.90
CA ALA A 21 -7.35 -8.05 -21.24
C ALA A 21 -7.17 -7.07 -20.07
N PRO A 22 -6.72 -7.55 -18.90
CA PRO A 22 -6.46 -6.65 -17.77
C PRO A 22 -5.48 -5.56 -18.22
N ASP A 23 -5.71 -4.33 -17.76
CA ASP A 23 -4.86 -3.17 -18.06
C ASP A 23 -3.47 -3.42 -17.46
N GLN A 24 -2.61 -4.04 -18.28
CA GLN A 24 -1.29 -4.50 -17.91
C GLN A 24 -0.25 -3.63 -18.59
N ARG A 25 0.67 -3.08 -17.80
CA ARG A 25 1.82 -2.32 -18.29
C ARG A 25 3.12 -3.04 -17.95
N THR A 26 4.06 -3.03 -18.88
CA THR A 26 5.35 -3.68 -18.70
C THR A 26 6.46 -2.66 -18.83
N TYR A 27 7.40 -2.68 -17.88
CA TYR A 27 8.56 -1.79 -17.83
C TYR A 27 9.84 -2.60 -17.77
N SER A 28 10.94 -2.05 -18.31
CA SER A 28 12.27 -2.61 -18.13
C SER A 28 12.82 -2.19 -16.76
N LEU A 29 13.37 -3.14 -16.03
CA LEU A 29 14.01 -2.93 -14.76
C LEU A 29 15.46 -3.41 -14.83
N GLN A 30 16.39 -2.57 -14.40
CA GLN A 30 17.80 -2.92 -14.18
C GLN A 30 18.14 -2.61 -12.73
N GLY A 31 18.90 -3.50 -12.09
CA GLY A 31 19.25 -3.29 -10.70
C GLY A 31 20.12 -4.38 -10.10
N GLN A 32 20.42 -4.21 -8.82
CA GLN A 32 21.22 -5.13 -8.03
C GLN A 32 20.35 -5.82 -6.97
N VAL A 33 20.43 -7.14 -6.91
CA VAL A 33 19.79 -7.94 -5.86
C VAL A 33 20.43 -7.61 -4.50
N GLN A 34 19.63 -7.18 -3.56
CA GLN A 34 20.05 -6.86 -2.20
C GLN A 34 19.79 -8.02 -1.24
N SER A 35 18.62 -8.65 -1.36
CA SER A 35 18.23 -9.80 -0.53
C SER A 35 17.16 -10.63 -1.23
N LEU A 36 16.98 -11.87 -0.77
CA LEU A 36 15.98 -12.82 -1.24
C LEU A 36 15.12 -13.27 -0.05
N ASP A 37 13.81 -13.34 -0.25
CA ASP A 37 12.84 -13.94 0.66
C ASP A 37 12.08 -15.03 -0.11
N THR A 38 12.71 -16.20 -0.23
CA THR A 38 12.17 -17.32 -1.00
C THR A 38 10.82 -17.80 -0.49
N PRO A 39 10.57 -17.91 0.83
CA PRO A 39 9.25 -18.27 1.34
C PRO A 39 8.13 -17.34 0.88
N ARG A 40 8.40 -16.04 0.76
CA ARG A 40 7.43 -15.03 0.30
C ARG A 40 7.50 -14.76 -1.20
N LYS A 41 8.40 -15.41 -1.93
CA LYS A 41 8.65 -15.21 -3.37
C LYS A 41 9.06 -13.77 -3.71
N LEU A 42 9.84 -13.14 -2.82
CA LEU A 42 10.29 -11.76 -2.97
C LEU A 42 11.78 -11.69 -3.27
N VAL A 43 12.15 -10.74 -4.11
CA VAL A 43 13.52 -10.28 -4.32
C VAL A 43 13.59 -8.77 -4.03
N THR A 44 14.46 -8.36 -3.13
CA THR A 44 14.73 -6.94 -2.92
C THR A 44 15.79 -6.50 -3.91
N VAL A 45 15.46 -5.51 -4.73
CA VAL A 45 16.33 -4.97 -5.77
C VAL A 45 16.57 -3.48 -5.56
N LYS A 46 17.85 -3.07 -5.56
CA LYS A 46 18.25 -1.68 -5.77
C LYS A 46 18.25 -1.45 -7.28
N HIS A 47 17.17 -0.84 -7.79
CA HIS A 47 17.00 -0.63 -9.23
C HIS A 47 17.32 0.81 -9.62
N GLU A 48 17.72 0.98 -10.87
CA GLU A 48 17.83 2.29 -11.51
C GLU A 48 16.46 2.90 -11.79
N GLU A 49 16.43 4.12 -12.32
CA GLU A 49 15.16 4.73 -12.75
C GLU A 49 14.42 3.82 -13.73
N ILE A 50 13.19 3.47 -13.40
CA ILE A 50 12.27 2.80 -14.31
C ILE A 50 11.53 3.89 -15.10
N LYS A 51 12.02 4.16 -16.31
CA LYS A 51 11.57 5.28 -17.14
C LYS A 51 10.05 5.32 -17.31
N GLY A 52 9.46 6.45 -16.99
CA GLY A 52 8.02 6.65 -17.08
C GLY A 52 7.20 5.96 -16.01
N PHE A 53 7.84 5.43 -14.96
CA PHE A 53 7.15 4.75 -13.88
C PHE A 53 7.63 5.16 -12.48
N MET A 54 8.93 4.99 -12.14
CA MET A 54 9.43 5.32 -10.81
C MET A 54 10.92 5.67 -10.81
N PRO A 55 11.40 6.53 -9.89
CA PRO A 55 12.81 6.84 -9.73
C PRO A 55 13.63 5.65 -9.23
N ALA A 56 14.95 5.77 -9.26
CA ALA A 56 15.86 4.78 -8.68
C ALA A 56 15.62 4.62 -7.18
N MET A 57 15.44 3.37 -6.72
CA MET A 57 15.21 3.06 -5.29
C MET A 57 15.50 1.59 -4.99
N THR A 58 15.43 1.24 -3.69
CA THR A 58 15.52 -0.15 -3.24
C THR A 58 14.17 -0.59 -2.71
N MET A 59 13.59 -1.65 -3.30
CA MET A 59 12.31 -2.18 -2.85
C MET A 59 12.15 -3.68 -3.12
N PRO A 60 11.29 -4.39 -2.36
CA PRO A 60 10.95 -5.77 -2.63
C PRO A 60 9.98 -5.88 -3.81
N TYR A 61 10.23 -6.88 -4.66
CA TYR A 61 9.39 -7.27 -5.78
C TYR A 61 8.95 -8.72 -5.64
N GLU A 62 7.69 -8.99 -5.91
CA GLU A 62 7.20 -10.35 -6.11
C GLU A 62 7.76 -10.91 -7.42
N VAL A 63 8.10 -12.20 -7.43
CA VAL A 63 8.61 -12.91 -8.61
C VAL A 63 7.53 -13.86 -9.11
N ALA A 64 7.18 -13.76 -10.40
CA ALA A 64 6.12 -14.57 -10.98
C ALA A 64 6.46 -16.08 -10.99
N ASP A 65 7.70 -16.42 -11.31
CA ASP A 65 8.23 -17.78 -11.20
C ASP A 65 9.20 -17.88 -10.01
N PRO A 66 8.82 -18.50 -8.90
CA PRO A 66 9.68 -18.63 -7.73
C PRO A 66 11.02 -19.32 -8.00
N LYS A 67 11.09 -20.21 -9.00
CA LYS A 67 12.32 -20.87 -9.39
C LYS A 67 13.40 -19.91 -9.90
N ALA A 68 13.01 -18.73 -10.37
CA ALA A 68 13.96 -17.70 -10.77
C ALA A 68 14.81 -17.20 -9.58
N LEU A 69 14.31 -17.33 -8.34
CA LEU A 69 15.06 -16.96 -7.14
C LEU A 69 16.22 -17.92 -6.84
N ASP A 70 16.11 -19.20 -7.25
CA ASP A 70 17.12 -20.23 -6.97
C ASP A 70 18.46 -19.92 -7.67
N ALA A 71 18.41 -19.17 -8.77
CA ALA A 71 19.58 -18.77 -9.55
C ALA A 71 20.18 -17.42 -9.15
N LEU A 72 19.57 -16.74 -8.17
CA LEU A 72 19.98 -15.41 -7.74
C LEU A 72 20.67 -15.42 -6.39
N ALA A 73 21.58 -14.47 -6.20
CA ALA A 73 22.23 -14.20 -4.93
C ALA A 73 22.34 -12.69 -4.67
N PRO A 74 22.43 -12.26 -3.41
CA PRO A 74 22.76 -10.88 -3.08
C PRO A 74 24.05 -10.44 -3.77
N GLY A 75 24.03 -9.26 -4.40
CA GLY A 75 25.13 -8.74 -5.22
C GLY A 75 24.97 -8.99 -6.72
N ASP A 76 24.03 -9.83 -7.16
CA ASP A 76 23.78 -10.06 -8.58
C ASP A 76 23.19 -8.82 -9.25
N LEU A 77 23.72 -8.46 -10.40
CA LEU A 77 23.13 -7.47 -11.29
C LEU A 77 22.15 -8.18 -12.22
N ILE A 78 20.94 -7.63 -12.32
CA ILE A 78 19.86 -8.24 -13.09
C ILE A 78 19.24 -7.26 -14.07
N ASP A 79 18.81 -7.80 -15.22
CA ASP A 79 17.81 -7.24 -16.10
C ASP A 79 16.52 -8.02 -15.90
N ALA A 80 15.38 -7.33 -15.79
CA ALA A 80 14.07 -7.94 -15.64
C ALA A 80 12.99 -7.10 -16.31
N LYS A 81 11.80 -7.68 -16.43
CA LYS A 81 10.59 -6.91 -16.75
C LYS A 81 9.69 -6.83 -15.53
N LEU A 82 9.28 -5.63 -15.21
CA LEU A 82 8.26 -5.34 -14.20
C LEU A 82 6.90 -5.27 -14.88
N VAL A 83 6.05 -6.23 -14.57
CA VAL A 83 4.67 -6.28 -15.04
C VAL A 83 3.77 -5.69 -13.96
N VAL A 84 3.09 -4.60 -14.29
CA VAL A 84 2.18 -3.87 -13.39
C VAL A 84 0.75 -4.05 -13.88
N PHE A 85 -0.14 -4.40 -12.98
CA PHE A 85 -1.57 -4.57 -13.22
C PHE A 85 -2.37 -3.91 -12.07
N SER A 86 -3.67 -3.78 -12.23
CA SER A 86 -4.52 -3.02 -11.30
C SER A 86 -4.42 -3.43 -9.82
N ASN A 87 -4.04 -4.69 -9.54
CA ASN A 87 -4.00 -5.25 -8.20
C ASN A 87 -2.60 -5.72 -7.74
N GLY A 88 -1.54 -5.40 -8.47
CA GLY A 88 -0.19 -5.80 -8.08
C GLY A 88 0.87 -5.53 -9.13
N ALA A 89 2.07 -6.01 -8.85
CA ALA A 89 3.18 -6.03 -9.79
C ALA A 89 4.10 -7.21 -9.47
N HIS A 90 4.72 -7.78 -10.49
CA HIS A 90 5.71 -8.82 -10.31
C HIS A 90 6.83 -8.73 -11.36
N LEU A 91 7.98 -9.30 -11.04
CA LEU A 91 9.08 -9.44 -11.98
C LEU A 91 8.93 -10.72 -12.80
N VAL A 92 9.20 -10.60 -14.08
CA VAL A 92 9.32 -11.70 -15.04
C VAL A 92 10.62 -11.56 -15.84
N GLU A 93 11.00 -12.60 -16.55
CA GLU A 93 12.17 -12.60 -17.44
C GLU A 93 13.46 -12.11 -16.75
N ILE A 94 13.64 -12.50 -15.48
CA ILE A 94 14.81 -12.11 -14.69
C ILE A 94 16.04 -12.78 -15.25
N ARG A 95 17.05 -11.98 -15.63
CA ARG A 95 18.32 -12.45 -16.14
C ARG A 95 19.45 -11.85 -15.33
N LYS A 96 20.32 -12.67 -14.82
CA LYS A 96 21.60 -12.24 -14.24
C LYS A 96 22.51 -11.76 -15.37
N VAL A 97 22.99 -10.54 -15.26
CA VAL A 97 23.88 -9.90 -16.24
C VAL A 97 25.27 -9.64 -15.69
N GLY A 98 25.47 -9.83 -14.39
CA GLY A 98 26.77 -9.66 -13.74
C GLY A 98 26.66 -9.79 -12.22
N THR A 99 27.73 -9.42 -11.54
CA THR A 99 27.77 -9.29 -10.08
C THR A 99 28.57 -8.04 -9.72
N ALA A 100 28.13 -7.33 -8.68
CA ALA A 100 28.89 -6.26 -8.07
C ALA A 100 28.85 -6.42 -6.54
N PRO A 101 29.90 -5.98 -5.83
CA PRO A 101 29.86 -5.96 -4.38
C PRO A 101 28.60 -5.23 -3.93
N LEU A 102 27.90 -5.79 -2.93
CA LEU A 102 26.88 -5.01 -2.24
C LEU A 102 27.56 -3.78 -1.66
N GLU A 103 27.03 -2.62 -1.96
CA GLU A 103 27.38 -1.44 -1.17
C GLU A 103 27.11 -1.84 0.28
N LYS A 104 28.16 -1.82 1.11
CA LYS A 104 28.00 -2.00 2.54
C LYS A 104 26.90 -1.00 2.95
N PRO A 105 25.79 -1.47 3.59
CA PRO A 105 24.79 -0.53 4.04
C PRO A 105 25.56 0.62 4.70
N PRO A 106 25.34 1.89 4.37
CA PRO A 106 25.99 2.98 5.05
C PRO A 106 25.85 2.62 6.52
N ALA A 107 27.00 2.41 7.22
CA ALA A 107 27.08 1.85 8.57
C ALA A 107 25.92 2.47 9.31
N GLU A 108 24.93 1.65 9.70
CA GLU A 108 23.58 2.07 10.04
C GLU A 108 23.56 3.55 10.29
N VAL A 109 23.16 4.35 9.27
CA VAL A 109 23.00 5.78 9.53
C VAL A 109 22.00 5.72 10.64
N PRO A 110 22.41 6.05 11.91
CA PRO A 110 21.56 5.89 13.05
C PRO A 110 20.30 6.58 12.60
N ASN A 111 19.26 5.77 12.35
CA ASN A 111 17.99 6.07 11.73
C ASN A 111 17.83 7.57 11.71
N PRO A 112 18.04 8.31 10.58
CA PRO A 112 18.44 9.72 10.60
C PRO A 112 17.52 10.34 11.62
N PRO A 113 18.03 10.93 12.70
CA PRO A 113 17.25 11.27 13.88
C PRO A 113 16.05 11.96 13.32
N ALA A 114 14.88 11.31 13.40
CA ALA A 114 13.64 11.48 12.61
C ALA A 114 13.63 12.93 12.20
N ALA A 115 13.89 13.23 10.96
CA ALA A 115 14.60 14.41 10.44
C ALA A 115 14.09 15.56 11.25
N SER A 116 14.86 16.12 12.10
CA SER A 116 14.55 16.88 13.31
C SER A 116 13.31 17.77 13.15
N SER A 117 12.17 17.11 12.98
CA SER A 117 10.85 17.74 12.91
C SER A 117 10.45 18.28 14.29
N GLY A 118 11.35 18.22 15.27
CA GLY A 118 11.05 18.63 16.63
C GLY A 118 9.92 17.83 17.29
N PHE A 119 9.41 16.79 16.62
CA PHE A 119 8.31 15.96 17.11
C PHE A 119 8.85 14.66 17.68
N GLU A 120 8.58 14.43 18.95
CA GLU A 120 8.86 13.17 19.61
C GLU A 120 7.93 12.07 19.06
N LEU A 121 8.51 10.91 18.70
CA LEU A 121 7.73 9.76 18.26
C LEU A 121 6.83 9.25 19.38
N LEU A 122 5.61 8.90 19.06
CA LEU A 122 4.70 8.25 20.00
C LEU A 122 5.21 6.86 20.36
N ARG A 123 5.21 6.57 21.66
CA ARG A 123 5.50 5.26 22.20
C ARG A 123 4.21 4.51 22.57
N PRO A 124 4.21 3.18 22.55
CA PRO A 124 3.08 2.42 23.07
C PRO A 124 2.68 2.88 24.48
N GLY A 125 1.39 3.08 24.71
CA GLY A 125 0.82 3.62 25.94
C GLY A 125 0.64 5.15 25.99
N GLU A 126 1.24 5.89 25.06
CA GLU A 126 1.05 7.34 24.97
C GLU A 126 -0.23 7.71 24.23
N ALA A 127 -0.85 8.81 24.64
CA ALA A 127 -2.07 9.31 24.00
C ALA A 127 -1.77 9.85 22.60
N VAL A 128 -2.58 9.43 21.62
CA VAL A 128 -2.53 9.99 20.27
C VAL A 128 -3.00 11.44 20.32
N PRO A 129 -2.22 12.39 19.77
CA PRO A 129 -2.62 13.79 19.75
C PRO A 129 -3.87 13.99 18.90
N ASP A 130 -4.68 14.97 19.28
CA ASP A 130 -5.79 15.38 18.45
C ASP A 130 -5.27 16.19 17.25
N GLY A 131 -5.66 15.79 16.04
CA GLY A 131 -5.30 16.49 14.81
C GLY A 131 -6.48 17.31 14.29
N LYS A 132 -6.19 18.19 13.34
CA LYS A 132 -7.22 18.97 12.64
C LYS A 132 -7.40 18.39 11.23
N PHE A 133 -8.43 17.60 11.05
CA PHE A 133 -8.71 16.93 9.79
C PHE A 133 -10.05 17.35 9.18
N LEU A 134 -10.19 17.04 7.90
CA LEU A 134 -11.45 16.94 7.18
C LEU A 134 -11.67 15.47 6.81
N ASP A 135 -12.85 14.95 7.06
CA ASP A 135 -13.22 13.62 6.57
C ASP A 135 -13.62 13.66 5.08
N GLN A 136 -13.86 12.50 4.49
CA GLN A 136 -14.29 12.37 3.10
C GLN A 136 -15.61 13.07 2.76
N ASP A 137 -16.39 13.47 3.75
CA ASP A 137 -17.61 14.27 3.60
C ASP A 137 -17.38 15.77 3.83
N GLY A 138 -16.13 16.19 4.03
CA GLY A 138 -15.73 17.57 4.28
C GLY A 138 -16.03 18.07 5.70
N LYS A 139 -16.40 17.17 6.62
CA LYS A 139 -16.66 17.53 8.02
C LYS A 139 -15.35 17.61 8.79
N ARG A 140 -15.24 18.60 9.66
CA ARG A 140 -14.09 18.71 10.58
C ARG A 140 -14.08 17.53 11.55
N ARG A 141 -12.92 16.90 11.69
CA ARG A 141 -12.66 15.79 12.59
C ARG A 141 -11.39 16.02 13.37
N GLY A 142 -11.44 15.83 14.68
CA GLY A 142 -10.26 15.55 15.49
C GLY A 142 -10.12 14.05 15.69
N PHE A 143 -8.90 13.58 15.96
CA PHE A 143 -8.66 12.16 16.25
C PHE A 143 -9.41 11.69 17.50
N GLY A 144 -9.63 12.60 18.46
CA GLY A 144 -10.45 12.35 19.64
C GLY A 144 -11.87 11.87 19.36
N SER A 145 -12.40 12.08 18.13
CA SER A 145 -13.72 11.57 17.72
C SER A 145 -13.81 10.05 17.64
N PHE A 146 -12.66 9.35 17.65
CA PHE A 146 -12.59 7.89 17.63
C PHE A 146 -12.45 7.27 19.02
N LYS A 147 -12.32 8.07 20.10
CA LYS A 147 -12.27 7.55 21.48
C LYS A 147 -13.49 6.68 21.79
N GLY A 148 -13.26 5.60 22.54
CA GLY A 148 -14.26 4.58 22.81
C GLY A 148 -14.31 3.45 21.79
N SER A 149 -13.47 3.53 20.73
CA SER A 149 -13.34 2.49 19.72
C SER A 149 -11.86 2.17 19.48
N PRO A 150 -11.46 0.90 19.40
CA PRO A 150 -10.14 0.56 18.87
C PRO A 150 -10.03 1.00 17.41
N VAL A 151 -8.86 1.49 17.00
CA VAL A 151 -8.63 2.02 15.66
C VAL A 151 -7.44 1.31 15.00
N ALA A 152 -7.61 0.86 13.77
CA ALA A 152 -6.50 0.58 12.86
C ALA A 152 -6.35 1.77 11.91
N MET A 153 -5.16 2.36 11.84
CA MET A 153 -4.90 3.55 11.06
C MET A 153 -3.70 3.35 10.14
N THR A 154 -3.81 3.82 8.90
CA THR A 154 -2.71 3.85 7.93
C THR A 154 -2.60 5.20 7.24
N PHE A 155 -1.45 5.42 6.59
CA PHE A 155 -1.13 6.66 5.87
C PHE A 155 -0.88 6.35 4.41
N ILE A 156 -1.53 7.10 3.51
CA ILE A 156 -1.45 6.90 2.06
C ILE A 156 -1.47 8.24 1.30
N TYR A 157 -1.35 8.16 -0.02
CA TYR A 157 -1.90 9.13 -0.97
C TYR A 157 -2.50 8.38 -2.17
N THR A 158 -3.63 8.90 -2.70
CA THR A 158 -4.47 8.13 -3.64
C THR A 158 -3.82 7.89 -5.00
N ARG A 159 -2.89 8.74 -5.42
CA ARG A 159 -2.18 8.66 -6.69
C ARG A 159 -0.84 7.92 -6.62
N CYS A 160 -0.57 7.17 -5.53
CA CYS A 160 0.64 6.38 -5.39
C CYS A 160 0.77 5.39 -6.55
N PRO A 161 1.85 5.45 -7.35
CA PRO A 161 2.00 4.57 -8.51
C PRO A 161 2.48 3.17 -8.15
N LEU A 162 2.88 2.93 -6.88
CA LEU A 162 3.51 1.70 -6.44
C LEU A 162 2.47 0.70 -5.92
N PRO A 163 2.16 -0.38 -6.65
CA PRO A 163 1.10 -1.33 -6.28
C PRO A 163 1.33 -2.02 -4.94
N THR A 164 2.60 -2.11 -4.50
CA THR A 164 3.02 -2.75 -3.25
C THR A 164 3.08 -1.78 -2.07
N PHE A 165 2.72 -0.51 -2.25
CA PHE A 165 2.69 0.53 -1.22
C PHE A 165 1.26 0.93 -0.85
N CYS A 166 0.85 2.17 -1.15
CA CYS A 166 -0.50 2.63 -0.77
C CYS A 166 -1.64 1.75 -1.31
N PRO A 167 -1.62 1.28 -2.59
CA PRO A 167 -2.64 0.36 -3.06
C PRO A 167 -2.65 -0.99 -2.31
N LEU A 168 -1.51 -1.45 -1.78
CA LEU A 168 -1.47 -2.63 -0.91
C LEU A 168 -2.13 -2.34 0.44
N MET A 169 -1.87 -1.17 1.05
CA MET A 169 -2.53 -0.76 2.29
C MET A 169 -4.05 -0.70 2.11
N ASP A 170 -4.52 -0.17 1.00
CA ASP A 170 -5.95 -0.13 0.66
C ASP A 170 -6.55 -1.54 0.60
N ARG A 171 -5.88 -2.48 -0.08
CA ARG A 171 -6.33 -3.90 -0.13
C ARG A 171 -6.33 -4.56 1.23
N HIS A 172 -5.30 -4.31 2.05
CA HIS A 172 -5.22 -4.84 3.41
C HIS A 172 -6.38 -4.32 4.26
N PHE A 173 -6.69 -3.03 4.18
CA PHE A 173 -7.80 -2.42 4.92
C PHE A 173 -9.16 -2.88 4.40
N ALA A 174 -9.32 -3.07 3.10
CA ALA A 174 -10.54 -3.66 2.53
C ALA A 174 -10.75 -5.12 3.01
N SER A 175 -9.67 -5.92 3.06
CA SER A 175 -9.70 -7.27 3.62
C SER A 175 -10.04 -7.25 5.11
N LEU A 176 -9.38 -6.38 5.88
CA LEU A 176 -9.63 -6.20 7.30
C LEU A 176 -11.09 -5.80 7.56
N GLN A 177 -11.65 -4.88 6.78
CA GLN A 177 -13.07 -4.50 6.87
C GLN A 177 -14.00 -5.71 6.73
N LYS A 178 -13.73 -6.62 5.79
CA LYS A 178 -14.52 -7.84 5.60
C LYS A 178 -14.46 -8.73 6.85
N SER A 179 -13.27 -8.92 7.40
CA SER A 179 -13.07 -9.72 8.62
C SER A 179 -13.77 -9.09 9.84
N LEU A 180 -13.69 -7.76 9.99
CA LEU A 180 -14.36 -7.02 11.05
C LEU A 180 -15.90 -7.08 10.95
N LYS A 181 -16.45 -7.14 9.72
CA LYS A 181 -17.89 -7.31 9.51
C LYS A 181 -18.37 -8.73 9.88
N ALA A 182 -17.52 -9.71 9.71
CA ALA A 182 -17.85 -11.12 9.99
C ALA A 182 -17.77 -11.46 11.50
N ASP A 183 -17.09 -10.64 12.31
CA ASP A 183 -16.89 -10.89 13.74
C ASP A 183 -17.64 -9.85 14.60
N PRO A 184 -18.78 -10.24 15.24
CA PRO A 184 -19.56 -9.32 16.07
C PRO A 184 -18.80 -8.74 17.28
N ALA A 185 -17.79 -9.45 17.80
CA ALA A 185 -16.96 -8.95 18.90
C ALA A 185 -16.20 -7.69 18.46
N LEU A 186 -15.84 -7.57 17.19
CA LEU A 186 -15.07 -6.46 16.63
C LEU A 186 -15.95 -5.33 16.04
N LYS A 187 -17.24 -5.28 16.40
CA LYS A 187 -18.19 -4.31 15.84
C LYS A 187 -17.81 -2.86 16.07
N ASN A 188 -17.08 -2.57 17.15
CA ASN A 188 -16.66 -1.22 17.54
C ASN A 188 -15.35 -0.78 16.87
N VAL A 189 -14.57 -1.69 16.30
CA VAL A 189 -13.30 -1.35 15.65
C VAL A 189 -13.54 -0.42 14.46
N LYS A 190 -12.76 0.66 14.40
CA LYS A 190 -12.78 1.64 13.31
C LYS A 190 -11.50 1.52 12.47
N LEU A 191 -11.66 1.83 11.19
CA LEU A 191 -10.56 1.95 10.24
C LEU A 191 -10.39 3.43 9.89
N VAL A 192 -9.15 3.90 9.87
CA VAL A 192 -8.82 5.28 9.53
C VAL A 192 -7.70 5.28 8.50
N THR A 193 -7.91 5.97 7.40
CA THR A 193 -6.90 6.24 6.39
C THR A 193 -6.63 7.73 6.35
N VAL A 194 -5.37 8.13 6.58
CA VAL A 194 -4.93 9.54 6.54
C VAL A 194 -4.15 9.76 5.27
N SER A 195 -4.57 10.72 4.44
CA SER A 195 -3.79 11.13 3.29
C SER A 195 -2.84 12.27 3.66
N PHE A 196 -1.57 12.12 3.29
CA PHE A 196 -0.55 13.17 3.41
C PHE A 196 -0.33 13.97 2.10
N ASP A 197 -1.24 13.85 1.12
CA ASP A 197 -1.27 14.69 -0.09
C ASP A 197 -2.55 15.56 -0.17
N PRO A 198 -2.77 16.47 0.78
CA PRO A 198 -4.04 17.22 0.87
C PRO A 198 -4.30 18.13 -0.33
N VAL A 199 -3.28 18.42 -1.13
CA VAL A 199 -3.44 19.22 -2.36
C VAL A 199 -4.22 18.43 -3.42
N THR A 200 -3.94 17.15 -3.56
CA THR A 200 -4.61 16.25 -4.50
C THR A 200 -5.80 15.55 -3.85
N ASP A 201 -5.61 15.03 -2.65
CA ASP A 201 -6.57 14.20 -1.91
C ASP A 201 -7.55 15.07 -1.11
N THR A 202 -8.30 15.89 -1.85
CA THR A 202 -9.42 16.65 -1.26
C THR A 202 -10.49 15.69 -0.71
N PRO A 203 -11.40 16.15 0.18
CA PRO A 203 -12.53 15.35 0.64
C PRO A 203 -13.29 14.65 -0.50
N ALA A 204 -13.54 15.35 -1.60
CA ALA A 204 -14.24 14.80 -2.76
C ALA A 204 -13.45 13.68 -3.45
N VAL A 205 -12.13 13.78 -3.53
CA VAL A 205 -11.25 12.73 -4.06
C VAL A 205 -11.25 11.53 -3.12
N LEU A 206 -11.08 11.75 -1.81
CA LEU A 206 -11.11 10.68 -0.82
C LEU A 206 -12.48 9.98 -0.77
N LYS A 207 -13.58 10.70 -0.99
CA LYS A 207 -14.92 10.09 -1.08
C LYS A 207 -15.04 9.13 -2.27
N LYS A 208 -14.49 9.51 -3.43
CA LYS A 208 -14.46 8.63 -4.62
C LYS A 208 -13.54 7.44 -4.38
N HIS A 209 -12.40 7.66 -3.74
CA HIS A 209 -11.46 6.60 -3.40
C HIS A 209 -12.10 5.59 -2.42
N ALA A 210 -12.73 6.06 -1.35
CA ALA A 210 -13.48 5.24 -0.42
C ALA A 210 -14.56 4.39 -1.11
N ALA A 211 -15.30 4.99 -2.05
CA ALA A 211 -16.32 4.28 -2.82
C ALA A 211 -15.71 3.19 -3.71
N SER A 212 -14.54 3.41 -4.32
CA SER A 212 -13.85 2.40 -5.13
C SER A 212 -13.35 1.19 -4.32
N LEU A 213 -13.16 1.37 -3.01
CA LEU A 213 -12.77 0.33 -2.06
C LEU A 213 -13.98 -0.32 -1.35
N GLU A 214 -15.19 0.06 -1.71
CA GLU A 214 -16.43 -0.36 -1.02
C GLU A 214 -16.36 -0.11 0.50
N ALA A 215 -15.73 1.03 0.89
CA ALA A 215 -15.55 1.39 2.28
C ALA A 215 -16.91 1.68 2.95
N ASP A 216 -17.14 1.04 4.08
CA ASP A 216 -18.32 1.28 4.91
C ASP A 216 -18.12 2.57 5.71
N PRO A 217 -18.88 3.65 5.45
CA PRO A 217 -18.69 4.94 6.10
C PRO A 217 -18.96 4.92 7.61
N ALA A 218 -19.66 3.91 8.11
CA ALA A 218 -19.85 3.71 9.56
C ALA A 218 -18.61 3.14 10.24
N ARG A 219 -17.68 2.56 9.47
CA ARG A 219 -16.53 1.83 9.98
C ARG A 219 -15.20 2.39 9.49
N TRP A 220 -15.12 2.85 8.25
CA TRP A 220 -13.88 3.28 7.63
C TRP A 220 -13.96 4.77 7.24
N THR A 221 -13.11 5.59 7.88
CA THR A 221 -13.03 7.04 7.67
C THR A 221 -11.74 7.38 6.95
N PHE A 222 -11.82 8.24 5.96
CA PHE A 222 -10.67 8.80 5.24
C PHE A 222 -10.49 10.26 5.67
N LEU A 223 -9.27 10.62 6.02
CA LEU A 223 -8.93 11.94 6.55
C LEU A 223 -7.92 12.63 5.64
N THR A 224 -8.10 13.93 5.50
CA THR A 224 -7.16 14.88 4.91
C THR A 224 -7.18 16.17 5.76
N GLY A 225 -6.40 17.20 5.39
CA GLY A 225 -6.41 18.43 6.18
C GLY A 225 -5.44 19.46 5.63
N ASP A 226 -4.98 20.39 6.48
CA ASP A 226 -3.85 21.22 6.17
C ASP A 226 -2.57 20.36 6.08
N ARG A 227 -1.66 20.72 5.18
CA ARG A 227 -0.44 19.93 4.94
C ARG A 227 0.40 19.82 6.20
N ASP A 228 0.64 20.94 6.86
CA ASP A 228 1.52 20.96 8.02
C ASP A 228 0.90 20.21 9.20
N ASP A 229 -0.41 20.37 9.42
CA ASP A 229 -1.15 19.63 10.46
C ASP A 229 -1.09 18.11 10.21
N VAL A 230 -1.27 17.66 8.95
CA VAL A 230 -1.21 16.24 8.58
C VAL A 230 0.21 15.68 8.69
N ASP A 231 1.23 16.41 8.19
CA ASP A 231 2.63 15.98 8.24
C ASP A 231 3.12 15.87 9.68
N GLN A 232 2.76 16.85 10.55
CA GLN A 232 3.09 16.82 11.96
C GLN A 232 2.44 15.63 12.68
N PHE A 233 1.16 15.38 12.40
CA PHE A 233 0.46 14.23 12.95
C PHE A 233 1.10 12.91 12.50
N ALA A 234 1.35 12.75 11.21
CA ALA A 234 1.96 11.56 10.64
C ALA A 234 3.38 11.31 11.18
N ALA A 235 4.17 12.37 11.38
CA ALA A 235 5.52 12.30 11.95
C ALA A 235 5.53 11.68 13.35
N ARG A 236 4.48 11.88 14.15
CA ARG A 236 4.34 11.26 15.49
C ARG A 236 4.31 9.73 15.43
N PHE A 237 3.90 9.15 14.31
CA PHE A 237 3.89 7.70 14.06
C PHE A 237 5.13 7.23 13.30
N GLY A 238 6.09 8.12 13.06
CA GLY A 238 7.31 7.83 12.31
C GLY A 238 7.12 7.81 10.80
N VAL A 239 6.05 8.44 10.29
CA VAL A 239 5.90 8.68 8.85
C VAL A 239 6.82 9.84 8.48
N SER A 240 7.71 9.59 7.52
CA SER A 240 8.56 10.60 6.89
C SER A 240 8.02 10.87 5.50
N VAL A 241 7.72 12.12 5.19
CA VAL A 241 7.21 12.54 3.88
C VAL A 241 8.21 13.52 3.27
N GLY A 242 8.82 13.13 2.16
CA GLY A 242 9.64 14.01 1.31
C GLY A 242 8.85 14.40 0.07
N ARG A 243 8.97 15.66 -0.34
CA ARG A 243 8.38 16.17 -1.57
C ARG A 243 9.46 16.84 -2.38
N ALA A 244 9.54 16.53 -3.69
CA ALA A 244 10.48 17.21 -4.58
C ALA A 244 10.14 18.70 -4.66
N LEU A 245 11.18 19.52 -4.70
CA LEU A 245 11.02 21.00 -4.76
C LEU A 245 10.48 21.46 -6.12
N ASP A 246 10.75 20.70 -7.17
CA ASP A 246 10.45 20.99 -8.56
C ASP A 246 9.23 20.24 -9.09
N ASP A 247 8.81 19.14 -8.44
CA ASP A 247 7.56 18.45 -8.75
C ASP A 247 6.85 18.03 -7.46
N ALA A 248 5.85 18.81 -7.05
CA ALA A 248 5.00 18.51 -5.90
C ALA A 248 4.20 17.20 -6.02
N ARG A 249 4.22 16.56 -7.20
CA ARG A 249 3.60 15.26 -7.44
C ARG A 249 4.51 14.11 -7.04
N GLU A 250 5.80 14.33 -6.94
CA GLU A 250 6.75 13.33 -6.47
C GLU A 250 6.77 13.32 -4.93
N ILE A 251 6.22 12.27 -4.35
CA ILE A 251 6.15 12.08 -2.90
C ILE A 251 6.91 10.81 -2.54
N THR A 252 7.97 10.98 -1.77
CA THR A 252 8.71 9.88 -1.14
C THR A 252 8.24 9.75 0.30
N HIS A 253 7.88 8.54 0.73
CA HIS A 253 7.47 8.28 2.10
C HIS A 253 7.77 6.84 2.51
N ASN A 254 7.83 6.62 3.81
CA ASN A 254 7.82 5.28 4.39
C ASN A 254 6.38 4.86 4.75
N LEU A 255 6.17 3.55 4.95
CA LEU A 255 4.87 3.00 5.33
C LEU A 255 4.80 2.80 6.85
N ARG A 256 3.69 3.24 7.44
CA ARG A 256 3.33 2.99 8.84
C ARG A 256 1.85 2.65 8.94
N THR A 257 1.55 1.68 9.78
CA THR A 257 0.18 1.35 10.17
C THR A 257 0.14 1.21 11.68
N ALA A 258 -0.81 1.87 12.33
CA ALA A 258 -0.90 1.93 13.78
C ALA A 258 -2.17 1.25 14.30
N ILE A 259 -2.07 0.63 15.47
CA ILE A 259 -3.22 0.24 16.28
C ILE A 259 -3.29 1.18 17.47
N ILE A 260 -4.48 1.73 17.70
CA ILE A 260 -4.80 2.62 18.81
C ILE A 260 -5.94 1.98 19.62
N GLY A 261 -5.78 1.96 20.93
CA GLY A 261 -6.79 1.43 21.85
C GLY A 261 -8.03 2.33 21.96
N ALA A 262 -9.11 1.77 22.50
CA ALA A 262 -10.33 2.53 22.78
C ALA A 262 -10.13 3.73 23.72
N ASP A 263 -9.08 3.68 24.56
CA ASP A 263 -8.66 4.78 25.42
C ASP A 263 -7.94 5.93 24.67
N GLY A 264 -7.73 5.76 23.35
CA GLY A 264 -7.04 6.72 22.50
C GLY A 264 -5.52 6.68 22.62
N LYS A 265 -4.95 5.62 23.17
CA LYS A 265 -3.50 5.45 23.28
C LYS A 265 -2.95 4.56 22.19
N LEU A 266 -1.73 4.86 21.75
CA LEU A 266 -1.01 4.03 20.81
C LEU A 266 -0.74 2.65 21.44
N VAL A 267 -1.08 1.58 20.73
CA VAL A 267 -0.80 0.19 21.11
C VAL A 267 0.42 -0.33 20.36
N LYS A 268 0.44 -0.14 19.04
CA LYS A 268 1.48 -0.69 18.17
C LYS A 268 1.60 0.08 16.87
N VAL A 269 2.81 0.15 16.32
CA VAL A 269 3.08 0.61 14.95
C VAL A 269 3.71 -0.53 14.15
N TYR A 270 3.14 -0.83 13.00
CA TYR A 270 3.74 -1.67 11.99
C TYR A 270 4.57 -0.82 11.04
N THR A 271 5.76 -1.26 10.74
CA THR A 271 6.70 -0.61 9.83
C THR A 271 6.72 -1.36 8.51
N GLY A 272 6.69 -0.63 7.38
CA GLY A 272 6.72 -1.24 6.06
C GLY A 272 5.40 -1.90 5.65
N ASN A 273 5.50 -2.83 4.72
CA ASN A 273 4.36 -3.55 4.12
C ASN A 273 4.40 -5.07 4.36
N ASP A 274 5.26 -5.55 5.24
CA ASP A 274 5.48 -6.98 5.51
C ASP A 274 4.41 -7.61 6.39
N TRP A 275 3.51 -6.82 6.98
CA TRP A 275 2.43 -7.31 7.82
C TRP A 275 1.23 -7.77 6.99
N SER A 276 0.45 -8.72 7.51
CA SER A 276 -0.78 -9.20 6.88
C SER A 276 -2.03 -8.69 7.61
N PRO A 277 -3.20 -8.62 6.93
CA PRO A 277 -4.48 -8.32 7.57
C PRO A 277 -4.79 -9.23 8.77
N ASP A 278 -4.42 -10.51 8.71
CA ASP A 278 -4.66 -11.48 9.79
C ASP A 278 -3.82 -11.18 11.02
N GLN A 279 -2.56 -10.73 10.84
CA GLN A 279 -1.71 -10.30 11.95
C GLN A 279 -2.30 -9.09 12.66
N LEU A 280 -2.76 -8.09 11.89
CA LEU A 280 -3.37 -6.89 12.44
C LEU A 280 -4.70 -7.20 13.12
N LEU A 281 -5.52 -8.07 12.52
CA LEU A 281 -6.77 -8.55 13.11
C LEU A 281 -6.54 -9.27 14.45
N ALA A 282 -5.50 -10.12 14.51
CA ALA A 282 -5.14 -10.83 15.75
C ALA A 282 -4.73 -9.88 16.87
N ASP A 283 -4.04 -8.76 16.53
CA ASP A 283 -3.67 -7.76 17.53
C ASP A 283 -4.88 -6.91 17.96
N LEU A 284 -5.81 -6.61 17.05
CA LEU A 284 -7.07 -5.92 17.39
C LEU A 284 -7.95 -6.77 18.35
N LYS A 285 -8.01 -8.08 18.14
CA LYS A 285 -8.76 -9.02 19.03
C LYS A 285 -8.26 -9.03 20.47
N LYS A 286 -7.02 -8.63 20.73
CA LYS A 286 -6.46 -8.54 22.09
C LYS A 286 -6.94 -7.30 22.86
N LEU A 287 -7.61 -6.37 22.17
CA LEU A 287 -8.07 -5.09 22.74
C LEU A 287 -9.56 -5.11 23.14
N GLU A 288 -10.27 -6.16 22.77
CA GLU A 288 -11.65 -6.41 23.14
C GLU A 288 -11.71 -7.38 24.36
#